data_eec4c59c12720b53916f3a815e7d3056
#
_entry.id   eec4c59c12720b53916f3a815e7d3056
#
_cell.length_a   1.000
_cell.length_b   1.000
_cell.length_c   1.000
_cell.angle_alpha   90.00
_cell.angle_beta   90.00
_cell.angle_gamma   90.00
#
_symmetry.space_group_name_H-M   'P 1'
#
loop_
_entity.id
_entity.type
_entity.pdbx_description
1 polymer ?
#
loop_
_entity_poly.entity_id
_entity_poly.type
_entity_poly.pdbx_seq_one_letter_code
_entity_poly.pdbx_strand_id
1 'polypeptide(L)'
;MPGRRGMLFVFVTNFVIDSGFVLSALIPLILGAAGCTYQVIWRTSFAFGVLPPLSVLYFRLKMSNSEIYKKNAIKKKVPYLLIVRRYWKYLVGTGGSWFFYNFISYPLGIFAGTILDQALGSEATFVQIAEWSLLLNCFYLPGSISGALVSDKLGRKKTMATGFLVQGILGIFMGIFYKKLLDIFPLFVVLYGIFMAMGEFGPGDMLGLVSAEIYPTAIRGTAYGWSAAIGKLGAFVGTTVFKPAIASFGQGDVMLGQGRVFILGSCLALLGAVFTWFLIPDYSKKALGEEDEDFKKYLLQNGFDLSNFGGEDNVPACDEEMAPAYIDGKEELKA
;
A
#
# COMPACT_ATOMS: atom_id res chain seq x y z
N MET A 1 5.96 0.28 -22.52
CA MET A 1 5.98 -1.19 -22.76
C MET A 1 4.82 -1.81 -21.96
N PRO A 2 3.74 -2.26 -22.61
CA PRO A 2 2.53 -2.73 -21.88
C PRO A 2 2.79 -3.92 -20.96
N GLY A 3 3.67 -4.84 -21.34
CA GLY A 3 3.90 -6.10 -20.62
C GLY A 3 4.84 -6.04 -19.40
N ARG A 4 5.40 -4.87 -19.07
CA ARG A 4 6.33 -4.68 -17.93
C ARG A 4 5.93 -3.49 -17.03
N ARG A 5 4.68 -3.06 -17.14
CA ARG A 5 4.18 -1.86 -16.44
C ARG A 5 4.17 -2.04 -14.93
N GLY A 6 3.71 -3.20 -14.45
CA GLY A 6 3.67 -3.50 -13.03
C GLY A 6 5.08 -3.56 -12.42
N MET A 7 5.98 -4.28 -13.07
CA MET A 7 7.38 -4.38 -12.65
C MET A 7 8.04 -2.99 -12.53
N LEU A 8 7.89 -2.14 -13.55
CA LEU A 8 8.49 -0.80 -13.54
C LEU A 8 7.89 0.09 -12.44
N PHE A 9 6.57 0.02 -12.23
CA PHE A 9 5.91 0.79 -11.18
C PHE A 9 6.45 0.40 -9.80
N VAL A 10 6.50 -0.90 -9.49
CA VAL A 10 7.00 -1.40 -8.21
C VAL A 10 8.46 -1.04 -7.99
N PHE A 11 9.32 -1.18 -9.01
CA PHE A 11 10.73 -0.79 -8.88
C PHE A 11 10.91 0.71 -8.58
N VAL A 12 10.16 1.58 -9.24
CA VAL A 12 10.32 3.03 -9.05
C VAL A 12 9.67 3.52 -7.74
N THR A 13 8.70 2.78 -7.20
CA THR A 13 7.98 3.16 -5.98
C THR A 13 8.42 2.32 -4.79
N ASN A 14 8.04 1.06 -4.72
CA ASN A 14 8.17 0.22 -3.53
C ASN A 14 9.61 -0.18 -3.24
N PHE A 15 10.36 -0.64 -4.25
CA PHE A 15 11.77 -0.97 -4.05
C PHE A 15 12.61 0.22 -3.54
N VAL A 16 12.28 1.45 -4.00
CA VAL A 16 12.95 2.68 -3.49
C VAL A 16 12.54 2.96 -2.04
N ILE A 17 11.26 2.74 -1.68
CA ILE A 17 10.79 2.86 -0.30
C ILE A 17 11.52 1.86 0.61
N ASP A 18 11.60 0.59 0.19
CA ASP A 18 12.26 -0.47 0.94
C ASP A 18 13.75 -0.24 1.11
N SER A 19 14.40 0.29 0.05
CA SER A 19 15.79 0.75 0.15
C SER A 19 15.96 1.85 1.20
N GLY A 20 14.95 2.71 1.36
CA GLY A 20 14.92 3.71 2.42
C GLY A 20 14.86 3.10 3.83
N PHE A 21 14.10 2.00 4.02
CA PHE A 21 14.09 1.27 5.29
C PHE A 21 15.45 0.64 5.61
N VAL A 22 16.11 0.05 4.62
CA VAL A 22 17.48 -0.48 4.81
C VAL A 22 18.47 0.62 5.18
N LEU A 23 18.44 1.76 4.49
CA LEU A 23 19.30 2.91 4.80
C LEU A 23 19.01 3.48 6.21
N SER A 24 17.73 3.55 6.60
CA SER A 24 17.33 4.04 7.92
C SER A 24 17.82 3.14 9.07
N ALA A 25 17.97 1.84 8.84
CA ALA A 25 18.52 0.90 9.80
C ALA A 25 20.07 0.90 9.79
N LEU A 26 20.68 1.13 8.63
CA LEU A 26 22.14 1.14 8.46
C LEU A 26 22.81 2.32 9.17
N ILE A 27 22.22 3.51 9.14
CA ILE A 27 22.80 4.72 9.73
C ILE A 27 22.97 4.59 11.26
N PRO A 28 21.94 4.21 12.06
CA PRO A 28 22.11 3.98 13.48
C PRO A 28 23.15 2.88 13.80
N LEU A 29 23.21 1.83 12.98
CA LEU A 29 24.19 0.76 13.15
C LEU A 29 25.64 1.29 13.00
N ILE A 30 25.90 2.04 11.93
CA ILE A 30 27.26 2.62 11.70
C ILE A 30 27.65 3.55 12.85
N LEU A 31 26.75 4.44 13.27
CA LEU A 31 27.02 5.38 14.36
C LEU A 31 27.18 4.68 15.70
N GLY A 32 26.38 3.64 15.97
CA GLY A 32 26.51 2.81 17.16
C GLY A 32 27.83 2.04 17.21
N ALA A 33 28.22 1.41 16.11
CA ALA A 33 29.49 0.70 15.97
C ALA A 33 30.71 1.65 16.10
N ALA A 34 30.55 2.92 15.69
CA ALA A 34 31.56 3.96 15.90
C ALA A 34 31.61 4.49 17.35
N GLY A 35 30.81 3.95 18.27
CA GLY A 35 30.80 4.37 19.68
C GLY A 35 30.14 5.72 19.94
N CYS A 36 29.31 6.21 19.02
CA CYS A 36 28.60 7.47 19.21
C CYS A 36 27.56 7.36 20.33
N THR A 37 27.31 8.46 21.02
CA THR A 37 26.26 8.53 22.04
C THR A 37 24.86 8.47 21.42
N TYR A 38 23.87 7.98 22.15
CA TYR A 38 22.46 7.93 21.68
C TYR A 38 21.94 9.27 21.17
N GLN A 39 22.38 10.38 21.78
CA GLN A 39 22.02 11.74 21.36
C GLN A 39 22.53 12.08 19.95
N VAL A 40 23.74 11.65 19.61
CA VAL A 40 24.32 11.82 18.29
C VAL A 40 23.63 10.90 17.29
N ILE A 41 23.41 9.64 17.65
CA ILE A 41 22.81 8.64 16.76
C ILE A 41 21.44 9.12 16.25
N TRP A 42 20.50 9.44 17.14
CA TRP A 42 19.15 9.80 16.70
C TRP A 42 19.12 11.14 15.94
N ARG A 43 19.87 12.17 16.40
CA ARG A 43 19.91 13.47 15.72
C ARG A 43 20.50 13.38 14.32
N THR A 44 21.60 12.64 14.15
CA THR A 44 22.25 12.45 12.86
C THR A 44 21.36 11.62 11.92
N SER A 45 20.70 10.58 12.42
CA SER A 45 19.78 9.77 11.63
C SER A 45 18.60 10.60 11.08
N PHE A 46 17.99 11.46 11.90
CA PHE A 46 16.93 12.37 11.44
C PHE A 46 17.46 13.43 10.47
N ALA A 47 18.63 14.03 10.75
CA ALA A 47 19.23 15.01 9.85
C ALA A 47 19.55 14.41 8.47
N PHE A 48 20.08 13.20 8.43
CA PHE A 48 20.33 12.48 7.18
C PHE A 48 19.04 12.22 6.40
N GLY A 49 17.95 11.89 7.09
CA GLY A 49 16.64 11.63 6.47
C GLY A 49 16.05 12.85 5.75
N VAL A 50 16.52 14.07 6.01
CA VAL A 50 16.09 15.30 5.31
C VAL A 50 16.74 15.45 3.94
N LEU A 51 17.92 14.89 3.71
CA LEU A 51 18.69 15.07 2.46
C LEU A 51 17.97 14.57 1.20
N PRO A 52 17.42 13.32 1.16
CA PRO A 52 16.73 12.83 -0.03
C PRO A 52 15.51 13.68 -0.44
N PRO A 53 14.58 14.06 0.47
CA PRO A 53 13.46 14.93 0.12
C PRO A 53 13.90 16.30 -0.40
N LEU A 54 14.93 16.90 0.19
CA LEU A 54 15.45 18.20 -0.27
C LEU A 54 16.06 18.12 -1.66
N SER A 55 16.78 17.05 -1.99
CA SER A 55 17.39 16.88 -3.32
C SER A 55 16.34 16.79 -4.43
N VAL A 56 15.16 16.24 -4.13
CA VAL A 56 14.07 16.05 -5.11
C VAL A 56 13.12 17.24 -5.14
N LEU A 57 13.09 18.07 -4.09
CA LEU A 57 12.14 19.19 -3.95
C LEU A 57 12.17 20.13 -5.16
N TYR A 58 13.37 20.49 -5.63
CA TYR A 58 13.53 21.37 -6.79
C TYR A 58 12.86 20.83 -8.06
N PHE A 59 13.05 19.54 -8.36
CA PHE A 59 12.43 18.89 -9.52
C PHE A 59 10.91 18.82 -9.34
N ARG A 60 10.44 18.53 -8.14
CA ARG A 60 9.02 18.40 -7.83
C ARG A 60 8.26 19.72 -7.98
N LEU A 61 8.87 20.83 -7.62
CA LEU A 61 8.30 22.17 -7.82
C LEU A 61 8.17 22.55 -9.30
N LYS A 62 8.99 21.97 -10.17
CA LYS A 62 8.96 22.21 -11.63
C LYS A 62 8.10 21.21 -12.41
N MET A 63 7.53 20.19 -11.76
CA MET A 63 6.70 19.21 -12.46
C MET A 63 5.40 19.83 -12.94
N SER A 64 5.08 19.60 -14.22
CA SER A 64 3.79 19.93 -14.82
C SER A 64 2.89 18.70 -14.87
N ASN A 65 1.58 18.92 -14.90
CA ASN A 65 0.60 17.85 -15.09
C ASN A 65 0.76 17.19 -16.47
N SER A 66 0.58 15.86 -16.53
CA SER A 66 0.64 15.14 -17.80
C SER A 66 -0.49 15.55 -18.74
N GLU A 67 -0.23 15.51 -20.07
CA GLU A 67 -1.23 15.83 -21.09
C GLU A 67 -2.47 14.93 -21.00
N ILE A 68 -2.29 13.65 -20.66
CA ILE A 68 -3.39 12.69 -20.47
C ILE A 68 -4.29 13.16 -19.32
N TYR A 69 -3.70 13.61 -18.20
CA TYR A 69 -4.47 14.16 -17.09
C TYR A 69 -5.22 15.42 -17.48
N LYS A 70 -4.56 16.36 -18.17
CA LYS A 70 -5.20 17.61 -18.62
C LYS A 70 -6.42 17.35 -19.50
N LYS A 71 -6.33 16.36 -20.41
CA LYS A 71 -7.44 15.97 -21.32
C LYS A 71 -8.61 15.29 -20.60
N ASN A 72 -8.34 14.48 -19.56
CA ASN A 72 -9.36 13.69 -18.89
C ASN A 72 -9.81 14.28 -17.54
N ALA A 73 -9.22 15.38 -17.07
CA ALA A 73 -9.59 16.00 -15.80
C ALA A 73 -10.99 16.64 -15.86
N ILE A 74 -11.79 16.43 -14.82
CA ILE A 74 -13.08 17.11 -14.66
C ILE A 74 -12.83 18.51 -14.12
N LYS A 75 -13.18 19.54 -14.89
CA LYS A 75 -12.87 20.96 -14.58
C LYS A 75 -13.88 21.61 -13.61
N LYS A 76 -15.13 21.15 -13.60
CA LYS A 76 -16.20 21.72 -12.81
C LYS A 76 -16.70 20.70 -11.77
N LYS A 77 -17.96 20.69 -11.41
CA LYS A 77 -18.54 19.82 -10.39
C LYS A 77 -18.24 18.34 -10.64
N VAL A 78 -17.50 17.72 -9.73
CA VAL A 78 -17.22 16.27 -9.75
C VAL A 78 -18.47 15.54 -9.25
N PRO A 79 -18.99 14.54 -10.00
CA PRO A 79 -20.21 13.81 -9.63
C PRO A 79 -19.89 12.69 -8.61
N TYR A 80 -19.55 13.05 -7.38
CA TYR A 80 -19.12 12.09 -6.35
C TYR A 80 -20.10 10.95 -6.11
N LEU A 81 -21.41 11.24 -6.14
CA LEU A 81 -22.44 10.22 -5.92
C LEU A 81 -22.42 9.13 -7.01
N LEU A 82 -22.28 9.53 -8.28
CA LEU A 82 -22.19 8.59 -9.40
C LEU A 82 -20.89 7.78 -9.33
N ILE A 83 -19.79 8.44 -8.92
CA ILE A 83 -18.48 7.77 -8.75
C ILE A 83 -18.59 6.71 -7.66
N VAL A 84 -19.09 7.06 -6.48
CA VAL A 84 -19.24 6.11 -5.36
C VAL A 84 -20.18 4.98 -5.76
N ARG A 85 -21.31 5.27 -6.41
CA ARG A 85 -22.27 4.24 -6.86
C ARG A 85 -21.64 3.23 -7.80
N ARG A 86 -20.76 3.67 -8.72
CA ARG A 86 -20.06 2.79 -9.68
C ARG A 86 -18.92 2.02 -9.04
N TYR A 87 -18.07 2.69 -8.25
CA TYR A 87 -16.78 2.16 -7.78
C TYR A 87 -16.76 1.76 -6.30
N TRP A 88 -17.88 1.73 -5.58
CA TRP A 88 -17.90 1.45 -4.14
C TRP A 88 -17.21 0.13 -3.76
N LYS A 89 -17.40 -0.92 -4.55
CA LYS A 89 -16.74 -2.22 -4.32
C LYS A 89 -15.23 -2.10 -4.39
N TYR A 90 -14.73 -1.32 -5.35
CA TYR A 90 -13.31 -1.12 -5.55
C TYR A 90 -12.72 -0.22 -4.46
N LEU A 91 -13.45 0.84 -4.06
CA LEU A 91 -13.06 1.73 -2.96
C LEU A 91 -12.97 0.98 -1.62
N VAL A 92 -13.96 0.11 -1.33
CA VAL A 92 -13.94 -0.74 -0.14
C VAL A 92 -12.85 -1.81 -0.26
N GLY A 93 -12.68 -2.41 -1.44
CA GLY A 93 -11.66 -3.43 -1.68
C GLY A 93 -10.24 -2.90 -1.49
N THR A 94 -9.88 -1.80 -2.16
CA THR A 94 -8.53 -1.22 -2.06
C THR A 94 -8.29 -0.59 -0.71
N GLY A 95 -9.25 0.19 -0.19
CA GLY A 95 -9.13 0.81 1.13
C GLY A 95 -9.07 -0.22 2.26
N GLY A 96 -9.95 -1.22 2.25
CA GLY A 96 -9.98 -2.28 3.25
C GLY A 96 -8.72 -3.16 3.23
N SER A 97 -8.27 -3.58 2.05
CA SER A 97 -7.02 -4.34 1.93
C SER A 97 -5.82 -3.51 2.40
N TRP A 98 -5.79 -2.21 2.09
CA TRP A 98 -4.73 -1.32 2.56
C TRP A 98 -4.79 -1.09 4.07
N PHE A 99 -5.99 -1.01 4.65
CA PHE A 99 -6.19 -0.96 6.10
C PHE A 99 -5.59 -2.19 6.79
N PHE A 100 -5.95 -3.39 6.35
CA PHE A 100 -5.44 -4.63 6.94
C PHE A 100 -3.93 -4.76 6.81
N TYR A 101 -3.38 -4.47 5.62
CA TYR A 101 -1.94 -4.50 5.41
C TYR A 101 -1.20 -3.55 6.37
N ASN A 102 -1.61 -2.30 6.44
CA ASN A 102 -0.95 -1.31 7.29
C ASN A 102 -1.18 -1.55 8.80
N PHE A 103 -2.33 -2.10 9.18
CA PHE A 103 -2.58 -2.49 10.56
C PHE A 103 -1.56 -3.51 11.06
N ILE A 104 -1.06 -4.36 10.16
CA ILE A 104 -0.09 -5.41 10.48
C ILE A 104 1.34 -4.88 10.34
N SER A 105 1.67 -4.31 9.18
CA SER A 105 3.05 -3.98 8.81
C SER A 105 3.61 -2.82 9.61
N TYR A 106 2.80 -1.78 9.89
CA TYR A 106 3.30 -0.62 10.63
C TYR A 106 3.71 -0.93 12.07
N PRO A 107 2.88 -1.56 12.93
CA PRO A 107 3.32 -1.86 14.29
C PRO A 107 4.49 -2.85 14.30
N LEU A 108 4.48 -3.89 13.48
CA LEU A 108 5.58 -4.84 13.43
C LEU A 108 6.88 -4.21 12.92
N GLY A 109 6.82 -3.31 11.95
CA GLY A 109 8.00 -2.57 11.48
C GLY A 109 8.52 -1.55 12.52
N ILE A 110 7.64 -0.72 13.09
CA ILE A 110 8.01 0.32 14.07
C ILE A 110 8.55 -0.30 15.36
N PHE A 111 7.93 -1.36 15.85
CA PHE A 111 8.32 -2.02 17.10
C PHE A 111 9.29 -3.19 16.89
N ALA A 112 9.81 -3.40 15.67
CA ALA A 112 10.75 -4.48 15.37
C ALA A 112 11.96 -4.45 16.32
N GLY A 113 12.59 -3.29 16.52
CA GLY A 113 13.70 -3.14 17.46
C GLY A 113 13.33 -3.50 18.89
N THR A 114 12.13 -3.12 19.36
CA THR A 114 11.65 -3.50 20.71
C THR A 114 11.39 -5.01 20.82
N ILE A 115 10.85 -5.63 19.76
CA ILE A 115 10.63 -7.09 19.71
C ILE A 115 11.96 -7.82 19.77
N LEU A 116 12.96 -7.36 19.01
CA LEU A 116 14.30 -7.94 18.99
C LEU A 116 15.02 -7.76 20.33
N ASP A 117 14.94 -6.58 20.95
CA ASP A 117 15.51 -6.29 22.26
C ASP A 117 14.95 -7.24 23.34
N GLN A 118 13.64 -7.39 23.36
CA GLN A 118 12.97 -8.31 24.31
C GLN A 118 13.29 -9.77 24.02
N ALA A 119 13.51 -10.15 22.77
CA ALA A 119 13.84 -11.51 22.36
C ALA A 119 15.30 -11.87 22.65
N LEU A 120 16.23 -10.91 22.54
CA LEU A 120 17.66 -11.08 22.85
C LEU A 120 17.95 -11.07 24.36
N GLY A 121 17.07 -10.42 25.14
CA GLY A 121 17.20 -10.32 26.59
C GLY A 121 18.07 -9.14 27.06
N SER A 122 18.23 -9.03 28.40
CA SER A 122 18.81 -7.85 29.07
C SER A 122 20.31 -7.58 28.79
N GLU A 123 21.01 -8.52 28.17
CA GLU A 123 22.44 -8.38 27.86
C GLU A 123 22.72 -7.91 26.42
N ALA A 124 21.64 -7.70 25.63
CA ALA A 124 21.78 -7.27 24.25
C ALA A 124 22.35 -5.84 24.15
N THR A 125 23.39 -5.67 23.34
CA THR A 125 23.92 -4.35 23.05
C THR A 125 23.09 -3.63 21.98
N PHE A 126 23.10 -2.29 21.97
CA PHE A 126 22.45 -1.51 20.92
C PHE A 126 22.89 -1.94 19.52
N VAL A 127 24.18 -2.22 19.33
CA VAL A 127 24.76 -2.63 18.04
C VAL A 127 24.14 -3.96 17.59
N GLN A 128 24.04 -4.96 18.46
CA GLN A 128 23.41 -6.24 18.14
C GLN A 128 21.95 -6.09 17.72
N ILE A 129 21.17 -5.25 18.43
CA ILE A 129 19.77 -4.98 18.07
C ILE A 129 19.71 -4.28 16.71
N ALA A 130 20.61 -3.36 16.43
CA ALA A 130 20.69 -2.65 15.15
C ALA A 130 21.11 -3.58 13.99
N GLU A 131 22.02 -4.52 14.21
CA GLU A 131 22.42 -5.54 13.21
C GLU A 131 21.22 -6.41 12.83
N TRP A 132 20.51 -6.95 13.79
CA TRP A 132 19.31 -7.76 13.53
C TRP A 132 18.18 -6.94 12.90
N SER A 133 18.02 -5.67 13.29
CA SER A 133 17.07 -4.75 12.66
C SER A 133 17.43 -4.47 11.20
N LEU A 134 18.71 -4.28 10.89
CA LEU A 134 19.17 -4.14 9.52
C LEU A 134 18.87 -5.39 8.70
N LEU A 135 19.18 -6.58 9.24
CA LEU A 135 18.88 -7.85 8.58
C LEU A 135 17.37 -7.98 8.27
N LEU A 136 16.50 -7.66 9.22
CA LEU A 136 15.04 -7.68 8.99
C LEU A 136 14.63 -6.74 7.85
N ASN A 137 15.16 -5.52 7.83
CA ASN A 137 14.83 -4.56 6.76
C ASN A 137 15.38 -5.02 5.39
N CYS A 138 16.48 -5.76 5.34
CA CYS A 138 16.98 -6.33 4.10
C CYS A 138 16.02 -7.35 3.47
N PHE A 139 15.16 -8.00 4.23
CA PHE A 139 14.13 -8.91 3.70
C PHE A 139 13.05 -8.23 2.87
N TYR A 140 12.80 -6.93 3.06
CA TYR A 140 11.87 -6.19 2.21
C TYR A 140 12.29 -6.19 0.75
N LEU A 141 13.58 -6.05 0.46
CA LEU A 141 14.10 -5.96 -0.92
C LEU A 141 13.79 -7.20 -1.78
N PRO A 142 14.13 -8.46 -1.36
CA PRO A 142 13.73 -9.63 -2.12
C PRO A 142 12.21 -9.81 -2.19
N GLY A 143 11.46 -9.37 -1.18
CA GLY A 143 9.99 -9.34 -1.20
C GLY A 143 9.48 -8.49 -2.36
N SER A 144 9.87 -7.23 -2.41
CA SER A 144 9.48 -6.26 -3.43
C SER A 144 9.97 -6.66 -4.83
N ILE A 145 11.23 -7.11 -4.97
CA ILE A 145 11.75 -7.59 -6.26
C ILE A 145 10.94 -8.76 -6.79
N SER A 146 10.65 -9.75 -5.94
CA SER A 146 9.88 -10.93 -6.36
C SER A 146 8.43 -10.57 -6.68
N GLY A 147 7.80 -9.68 -5.91
CA GLY A 147 6.47 -9.13 -6.19
C GLY A 147 6.42 -8.40 -7.54
N ALA A 148 7.40 -7.53 -7.80
CA ALA A 148 7.54 -6.84 -9.08
C ALA A 148 7.60 -7.80 -10.28
N LEU A 149 8.47 -8.83 -10.20
CA LEU A 149 8.67 -9.81 -11.28
C LEU A 149 7.46 -10.72 -11.49
N VAL A 150 6.77 -11.09 -10.42
CA VAL A 150 5.62 -12.00 -10.46
C VAL A 150 4.33 -11.29 -10.86
N SER A 151 4.17 -10.02 -10.51
CA SER A 151 2.94 -9.24 -10.73
C SER A 151 2.48 -9.18 -12.19
N ASP A 152 3.42 -9.09 -13.14
CA ASP A 152 3.11 -9.05 -14.57
C ASP A 152 2.76 -10.43 -15.16
N LYS A 153 3.19 -11.53 -14.50
CA LYS A 153 2.92 -12.91 -14.93
C LYS A 153 1.66 -13.49 -14.29
N LEU A 154 1.58 -13.43 -12.98
CA LEU A 154 0.47 -13.99 -12.19
C LEU A 154 -0.77 -13.09 -12.19
N GLY A 155 -0.56 -11.78 -12.39
CA GLY A 155 -1.58 -10.75 -12.28
C GLY A 155 -1.58 -10.11 -10.88
N ARG A 156 -1.94 -8.81 -10.81
CA ARG A 156 -1.86 -7.98 -9.59
C ARG A 156 -2.70 -8.55 -8.45
N LYS A 157 -3.95 -8.91 -8.76
CA LYS A 157 -4.90 -9.48 -7.80
C LYS A 157 -4.39 -10.77 -7.16
N LYS A 158 -3.90 -11.69 -7.97
CA LYS A 158 -3.43 -12.99 -7.48
C LYS A 158 -2.15 -12.84 -6.67
N THR A 159 -1.20 -12.01 -7.12
CA THR A 159 0.02 -11.71 -6.37
C THR A 159 -0.30 -11.13 -5.00
N MET A 160 -1.20 -10.15 -4.94
CA MET A 160 -1.64 -9.54 -3.68
C MET A 160 -2.30 -10.54 -2.74
N ALA A 161 -3.23 -11.36 -3.26
CA ALA A 161 -3.90 -12.38 -2.47
C ALA A 161 -2.94 -13.46 -1.95
N THR A 162 -1.97 -13.87 -2.78
CA THR A 162 -0.93 -14.84 -2.38
C THR A 162 -0.06 -14.30 -1.27
N GLY A 163 0.40 -13.03 -1.38
CA GLY A 163 1.19 -12.40 -0.31
C GLY A 163 0.45 -12.37 1.02
N PHE A 164 -0.80 -11.92 1.03
CA PHE A 164 -1.64 -11.95 2.22
C PHE A 164 -1.86 -13.36 2.79
N LEU A 165 -2.11 -14.35 1.94
CA LEU A 165 -2.31 -15.74 2.37
C LEU A 165 -1.05 -16.30 3.04
N VAL A 166 0.10 -16.18 2.37
CA VAL A 166 1.36 -16.70 2.91
C VAL A 166 1.75 -15.95 4.19
N GLN A 167 1.62 -14.63 4.22
CA GLN A 167 1.86 -13.81 5.40
C GLN A 167 0.94 -14.25 6.56
N GLY A 168 -0.36 -14.46 6.30
CA GLY A 168 -1.32 -14.90 7.31
C GLY A 168 -1.00 -16.27 7.87
N ILE A 169 -0.72 -17.26 7.02
CA ILE A 169 -0.37 -18.64 7.45
C ILE A 169 0.92 -18.64 8.26
N LEU A 170 1.97 -17.97 7.73
CA LEU A 170 3.26 -17.90 8.41
C LEU A 170 3.17 -17.21 9.77
N GLY A 171 2.42 -16.10 9.85
CA GLY A 171 2.28 -15.38 11.11
C GLY A 171 1.44 -16.11 12.15
N ILE A 172 0.44 -16.92 11.76
CA ILE A 172 -0.25 -17.84 12.68
C ILE A 172 0.75 -18.87 13.23
N PHE A 173 1.54 -19.48 12.35
CA PHE A 173 2.59 -20.41 12.76
C PHE A 173 3.56 -19.76 13.75
N MET A 174 4.08 -18.60 13.42
CA MET A 174 4.99 -17.86 14.31
C MET A 174 4.33 -17.51 15.65
N GLY A 175 3.07 -17.10 15.64
CA GLY A 175 2.34 -16.74 16.85
C GLY A 175 2.10 -17.93 17.79
N ILE A 176 1.76 -19.11 17.24
CA ILE A 176 1.55 -20.35 18.01
C ILE A 176 2.86 -20.83 18.64
N PHE A 177 3.94 -20.82 17.87
CA PHE A 177 5.24 -21.33 18.31
C PHE A 177 6.18 -20.24 18.81
N TYR A 178 5.67 -19.04 19.12
CA TYR A 178 6.45 -17.85 19.40
C TYR A 178 7.58 -18.10 20.40
N LYS A 179 7.27 -18.64 21.58
CA LYS A 179 8.29 -18.93 22.62
C LYS A 179 9.35 -19.92 22.15
N LYS A 180 8.95 -20.99 21.47
CA LYS A 180 9.89 -22.01 20.95
C LYS A 180 10.80 -21.45 19.85
N LEU A 181 10.29 -20.51 19.06
CA LEU A 181 11.08 -19.85 18.03
C LEU A 181 12.13 -18.91 18.64
N LEU A 182 11.83 -18.29 19.77
CA LEU A 182 12.80 -17.46 20.49
C LEU A 182 13.98 -18.27 21.05
N ASP A 183 13.78 -19.55 21.38
CA ASP A 183 14.89 -20.45 21.79
C ASP A 183 15.91 -20.65 20.65
N ILE A 184 15.48 -20.44 19.39
CA ILE A 184 16.31 -20.48 18.18
C ILE A 184 16.24 -19.10 17.51
N PHE A 185 16.77 -18.09 18.17
CA PHE A 185 16.65 -16.68 17.78
C PHE A 185 16.94 -16.39 16.30
N PRO A 186 18.00 -16.92 15.66
CA PRO A 186 18.23 -16.70 14.22
C PRO A 186 17.07 -17.22 13.35
N LEU A 187 16.46 -18.34 13.70
CA LEU A 187 15.30 -18.88 12.97
C LEU A 187 14.09 -17.97 13.12
N PHE A 188 13.86 -17.41 14.32
CA PHE A 188 12.81 -16.43 14.54
C PHE A 188 12.99 -15.21 13.62
N VAL A 189 14.20 -14.66 13.56
CA VAL A 189 14.49 -13.48 12.71
C VAL A 189 14.29 -13.78 11.23
N VAL A 190 14.72 -14.95 10.75
CA VAL A 190 14.54 -15.36 9.34
C VAL A 190 13.05 -15.50 9.02
N LEU A 191 12.26 -16.17 9.87
CA LEU A 191 10.81 -16.31 9.67
C LEU A 191 10.11 -14.95 9.73
N TYR A 192 10.52 -14.07 10.65
CA TYR A 192 10.00 -12.72 10.73
C TYR A 192 10.34 -11.92 9.47
N GLY A 193 11.57 -12.02 8.97
CA GLY A 193 11.98 -11.41 7.71
C GLY A 193 11.15 -11.92 6.53
N ILE A 194 10.91 -13.24 6.43
CA ILE A 194 10.05 -13.82 5.38
C ILE A 194 8.60 -13.31 5.52
N PHE A 195 8.08 -13.21 6.75
CA PHE A 195 6.76 -12.65 7.01
C PHE A 195 6.63 -11.21 6.49
N MET A 196 7.65 -10.37 6.74
CA MET A 196 7.70 -9.00 6.24
C MET A 196 7.85 -8.97 4.71
N ALA A 197 8.73 -9.81 4.16
CA ALA A 197 8.93 -9.95 2.71
C ALA A 197 7.64 -10.36 1.98
N MET A 198 6.82 -11.25 2.54
CA MET A 198 5.55 -11.65 1.95
C MET A 198 4.50 -10.53 2.00
N GLY A 199 4.58 -9.67 3.00
CA GLY A 199 3.81 -8.43 3.06
C GLY A 199 4.15 -7.49 1.91
N GLU A 200 5.43 -7.30 1.57
CA GLU A 200 5.86 -6.47 0.44
C GLU A 200 5.57 -7.16 -0.90
N PHE A 201 5.95 -8.44 -1.06
CA PHE A 201 5.65 -9.23 -2.27
C PHE A 201 4.20 -9.10 -2.75
N GLY A 202 3.27 -9.09 -1.83
CA GLY A 202 1.84 -9.05 -2.13
C GLY A 202 1.21 -7.67 -1.94
N PRO A 203 0.62 -7.40 -0.77
CA PRO A 203 -0.13 -6.17 -0.56
C PRO A 203 0.74 -4.90 -0.65
N GLY A 204 1.97 -4.90 -0.13
CA GLY A 204 2.86 -3.75 -0.17
C GLY A 204 3.04 -3.23 -1.59
N ASP A 205 3.49 -4.08 -2.50
CA ASP A 205 3.73 -3.76 -3.90
C ASP A 205 2.44 -3.50 -4.69
N MET A 206 1.40 -4.32 -4.42
CA MET A 206 0.23 -4.35 -5.29
C MET A 206 -0.83 -3.29 -4.96
N LEU A 207 -0.95 -2.84 -3.71
CA LEU A 207 -2.00 -1.89 -3.32
C LEU A 207 -1.88 -0.55 -4.05
N GLY A 208 -0.67 -0.01 -4.13
CA GLY A 208 -0.40 1.22 -4.89
C GLY A 208 -0.65 1.02 -6.39
N LEU A 209 -0.12 -0.06 -6.96
CA LEU A 209 -0.27 -0.39 -8.37
C LEU A 209 -1.74 -0.61 -8.75
N VAL A 210 -2.47 -1.43 -8.01
CA VAL A 210 -3.90 -1.70 -8.23
C VAL A 210 -4.71 -0.42 -8.14
N SER A 211 -4.48 0.39 -7.09
CA SER A 211 -5.20 1.67 -6.91
C SER A 211 -4.88 2.69 -8.02
N ALA A 212 -3.72 2.58 -8.68
CA ALA A 212 -3.37 3.42 -9.82
C ALA A 212 -3.94 2.90 -11.15
N GLU A 213 -4.31 1.63 -11.25
CA GLU A 213 -4.76 1.00 -12.51
C GLU A 213 -6.28 0.85 -12.64
N ILE A 214 -7.00 0.60 -11.53
CA ILE A 214 -8.43 0.25 -11.59
C ILE A 214 -9.38 1.45 -11.70
N TYR A 215 -8.89 2.66 -11.50
CA TYR A 215 -9.70 3.87 -11.56
C TYR A 215 -9.41 4.68 -12.82
N PRO A 216 -10.46 5.32 -13.42
CA PRO A 216 -10.25 6.20 -14.56
C PRO A 216 -9.40 7.42 -14.20
N THR A 217 -8.71 7.96 -15.20
CA THR A 217 -7.74 9.05 -15.04
C THR A 217 -8.32 10.26 -14.32
N ALA A 218 -9.59 10.59 -14.60
CA ALA A 218 -10.28 11.75 -14.01
C ALA A 218 -10.37 11.71 -12.47
N ILE A 219 -10.49 10.52 -11.89
CA ILE A 219 -10.69 10.33 -10.43
C ILE A 219 -9.58 9.53 -9.76
N ARG A 220 -8.60 9.05 -10.54
CA ARG A 220 -7.53 8.16 -10.07
C ARG A 220 -6.81 8.69 -8.84
N GLY A 221 -6.39 9.95 -8.86
CA GLY A 221 -5.70 10.56 -7.73
C GLY A 221 -6.55 10.62 -6.47
N THR A 222 -7.84 10.98 -6.60
CA THR A 222 -8.76 11.04 -5.46
C THR A 222 -9.07 9.65 -4.90
N ALA A 223 -9.33 8.67 -5.76
CA ALA A 223 -9.61 7.29 -5.34
C ALA A 223 -8.39 6.61 -4.72
N TYR A 224 -7.19 6.85 -5.28
CA TYR A 224 -5.93 6.42 -4.67
C TYR A 224 -5.73 7.07 -3.29
N GLY A 225 -5.92 8.39 -3.20
CA GLY A 225 -5.82 9.14 -1.94
C GLY A 225 -6.79 8.63 -0.88
N TRP A 226 -8.05 8.32 -1.26
CA TRP A 226 -9.03 7.68 -0.38
C TRP A 226 -8.52 6.33 0.15
N SER A 227 -8.07 5.45 -0.75
CA SER A 227 -7.58 4.12 -0.37
C SER A 227 -6.36 4.21 0.56
N ALA A 228 -5.42 5.12 0.25
CA ALA A 228 -4.25 5.37 1.08
C ALA A 228 -4.60 5.97 2.45
N ALA A 229 -5.60 6.87 2.52
CA ALA A 229 -6.06 7.45 3.78
C ALA A 229 -6.65 6.38 4.71
N ILE A 230 -7.51 5.49 4.18
CA ILE A 230 -8.01 4.33 4.93
C ILE A 230 -6.87 3.41 5.37
N GLY A 231 -5.87 3.19 4.51
CA GLY A 231 -4.64 2.47 4.88
C GLY A 231 -3.90 3.14 6.04
N LYS A 232 -3.77 4.47 6.06
CA LYS A 232 -3.13 5.19 7.18
C LYS A 232 -3.94 5.13 8.47
N LEU A 233 -5.28 5.07 8.39
CA LEU A 233 -6.09 4.74 9.56
C LEU A 233 -5.76 3.34 10.10
N GLY A 234 -5.55 2.35 9.22
CA GLY A 234 -5.09 1.02 9.62
C GLY A 234 -3.76 1.06 10.37
N ALA A 235 -2.77 1.81 9.84
CA ALA A 235 -1.48 2.02 10.51
C ALA A 235 -1.64 2.67 11.89
N PHE A 236 -2.45 3.73 11.98
CA PHE A 236 -2.71 4.43 13.23
C PHE A 236 -3.36 3.51 14.29
N VAL A 237 -4.42 2.81 13.91
CA VAL A 237 -5.11 1.88 14.81
C VAL A 237 -4.17 0.75 15.22
N GLY A 238 -3.46 0.13 14.27
CA GLY A 238 -2.52 -0.96 14.53
C GLY A 238 -1.43 -0.56 15.51
N THR A 239 -0.76 0.57 15.30
CA THR A 239 0.31 1.04 16.18
C THR A 239 -0.19 1.44 17.57
N THR A 240 -1.39 2.05 17.66
CA THR A 240 -1.98 2.45 18.93
C THR A 240 -2.41 1.25 19.77
N VAL A 241 -3.00 0.24 19.12
CA VAL A 241 -3.52 -0.96 19.80
C VAL A 241 -2.41 -1.96 20.12
N PHE A 242 -1.26 -1.92 19.45
CA PHE A 242 -0.22 -2.95 19.55
C PHE A 242 0.26 -3.23 20.98
N LYS A 243 0.75 -2.21 21.68
CA LYS A 243 1.24 -2.37 23.08
C LYS A 243 0.13 -2.76 24.06
N PRO A 244 -1.06 -2.11 24.09
CA PRO A 244 -2.19 -2.53 24.89
C PRO A 244 -2.64 -3.97 24.61
N ALA A 245 -2.63 -4.39 23.34
CA ALA A 245 -2.98 -5.76 22.97
C ALA A 245 -1.97 -6.78 23.50
N ILE A 246 -0.67 -6.51 23.45
CA ILE A 246 0.35 -7.37 24.06
C ILE A 246 0.10 -7.52 25.56
N ALA A 247 -0.15 -6.42 26.27
CA ALA A 247 -0.40 -6.44 27.70
C ALA A 247 -1.68 -7.24 28.06
N SER A 248 -2.78 -6.97 27.35
CA SER A 248 -4.08 -7.61 27.56
C SER A 248 -4.04 -9.11 27.24
N PHE A 249 -3.51 -9.47 26.08
CA PHE A 249 -3.44 -10.86 25.64
C PHE A 249 -2.37 -11.66 26.37
N GLY A 250 -1.31 -10.99 26.86
CA GLY A 250 -0.22 -11.65 27.56
C GLY A 250 -0.53 -12.06 29.00
N GLN A 251 -1.51 -11.43 29.64
CA GLN A 251 -1.86 -11.72 31.05
C GLN A 251 -0.63 -11.69 31.98
N GLY A 252 0.28 -10.76 31.76
CA GLY A 252 1.55 -10.63 32.51
C GLY A 252 2.76 -11.27 31.80
N ASP A 253 2.58 -12.08 30.78
CA ASP A 253 3.65 -12.65 29.96
C ASP A 253 3.73 -11.92 28.61
N VAL A 254 4.77 -11.09 28.44
CA VAL A 254 4.98 -10.28 27.24
C VAL A 254 5.16 -11.17 25.99
N MET A 255 5.90 -12.27 26.09
CA MET A 255 6.16 -13.16 24.97
C MET A 255 4.89 -13.86 24.48
N LEU A 256 4.03 -14.27 25.44
CA LEU A 256 2.71 -14.81 25.10
C LEU A 256 1.83 -13.74 24.42
N GLY A 257 1.87 -12.52 24.92
CA GLY A 257 1.16 -11.38 24.33
C GLY A 257 1.61 -11.10 22.90
N GLN A 258 2.91 -11.08 22.65
CA GLN A 258 3.49 -10.88 21.30
C GLN A 258 3.04 -11.99 20.34
N GLY A 259 3.12 -13.26 20.75
CA GLY A 259 2.63 -14.38 19.93
C GLY A 259 1.15 -14.24 19.57
N ARG A 260 0.30 -13.84 20.51
CA ARG A 260 -1.14 -13.62 20.27
C ARG A 260 -1.41 -12.42 19.34
N VAL A 261 -0.59 -11.39 19.41
CA VAL A 261 -0.68 -10.23 18.47
C VAL A 261 -0.24 -10.63 17.07
N PHE A 262 0.76 -11.49 16.89
CA PHE A 262 1.09 -12.08 15.60
C PHE A 262 -0.10 -12.86 15.02
N ILE A 263 -0.80 -13.67 15.84
CA ILE A 263 -2.00 -14.37 15.38
C ILE A 263 -3.12 -13.40 14.98
N LEU A 264 -3.38 -12.36 15.77
CA LEU A 264 -4.38 -11.34 15.44
C LEU A 264 -4.07 -10.67 14.09
N GLY A 265 -2.85 -10.20 13.91
CA GLY A 265 -2.40 -9.58 12.65
C GLY A 265 -2.56 -10.55 11.48
N SER A 266 -2.22 -11.81 11.68
CA SER A 266 -2.33 -12.85 10.65
C SER A 266 -3.77 -13.17 10.25
N CYS A 267 -4.70 -13.18 11.20
CA CYS A 267 -6.13 -13.28 10.90
C CYS A 267 -6.61 -12.10 10.04
N LEU A 268 -6.11 -10.90 10.33
CA LEU A 268 -6.41 -9.71 9.51
C LEU A 268 -5.75 -9.80 8.11
N ALA A 269 -4.57 -10.42 7.98
CA ALA A 269 -3.97 -10.70 6.67
C ALA A 269 -4.86 -11.64 5.85
N LEU A 270 -5.38 -12.70 6.46
CA LEU A 270 -6.32 -13.61 5.78
C LEU A 270 -7.62 -12.89 5.37
N LEU A 271 -8.15 -11.99 6.20
CA LEU A 271 -9.26 -11.12 5.80
C LEU A 271 -8.87 -10.20 4.64
N GLY A 272 -7.66 -9.65 4.60
CA GLY A 272 -7.12 -8.89 3.48
C GLY A 272 -7.08 -9.70 2.19
N ALA A 273 -6.72 -11.00 2.26
CA ALA A 273 -6.79 -11.91 1.12
C ALA A 273 -8.24 -12.08 0.61
N VAL A 274 -9.21 -12.24 1.52
CA VAL A 274 -10.64 -12.33 1.18
C VAL A 274 -11.12 -11.04 0.52
N PHE A 275 -10.82 -9.87 1.09
CA PHE A 275 -11.17 -8.57 0.49
C PHE A 275 -10.57 -8.42 -0.90
N THR A 276 -9.29 -8.76 -1.06
CA THR A 276 -8.61 -8.75 -2.35
C THR A 276 -9.33 -9.64 -3.36
N TRP A 277 -9.68 -10.85 -2.96
CA TRP A 277 -10.25 -11.83 -3.88
C TRP A 277 -11.66 -11.46 -4.36
N PHE A 278 -12.52 -10.98 -3.48
CA PHE A 278 -13.92 -10.71 -3.81
C PHE A 278 -14.21 -9.29 -4.27
N LEU A 279 -13.46 -8.29 -3.81
CA LEU A 279 -13.78 -6.88 -4.07
C LEU A 279 -12.87 -6.23 -5.11
N ILE A 280 -11.67 -6.75 -5.35
CA ILE A 280 -10.74 -6.21 -6.34
C ILE A 280 -10.88 -6.97 -7.65
N PRO A 281 -11.16 -6.28 -8.78
CA PRO A 281 -11.23 -6.90 -10.09
C PRO A 281 -9.83 -7.24 -10.63
N ASP A 282 -9.76 -8.16 -11.59
CA ASP A 282 -8.51 -8.45 -12.28
C ASP A 282 -8.35 -7.54 -13.51
N TYR A 283 -7.57 -6.48 -13.35
CA TYR A 283 -7.29 -5.49 -14.40
C TYR A 283 -5.95 -5.73 -15.12
N SER A 284 -5.28 -6.85 -14.88
CA SER A 284 -3.93 -7.11 -15.38
C SER A 284 -3.82 -7.04 -16.91
N LYS A 285 -4.92 -7.29 -17.64
CA LYS A 285 -4.98 -7.31 -19.11
C LYS A 285 -5.71 -6.11 -19.72
N LYS A 286 -6.39 -5.28 -18.92
CA LYS A 286 -7.15 -4.14 -19.42
C LYS A 286 -6.23 -2.96 -19.75
N ALA A 287 -6.46 -2.30 -20.88
CA ALA A 287 -5.74 -1.06 -21.18
C ALA A 287 -6.26 0.10 -20.31
N LEU A 288 -5.36 0.99 -19.85
CA LEU A 288 -5.74 2.10 -18.98
C LEU A 288 -6.78 3.05 -19.60
N GLY A 289 -6.76 3.21 -20.94
CA GLY A 289 -7.70 4.07 -21.65
C GLY A 289 -9.12 3.50 -21.75
N GLU A 290 -9.29 2.18 -21.71
CA GLU A 290 -10.62 1.53 -21.78
C GLU A 290 -11.51 1.94 -20.60
N GLU A 291 -10.93 2.06 -19.39
CA GLU A 291 -11.70 2.48 -18.22
C GLU A 291 -12.10 3.97 -18.28
N ASP A 292 -11.29 4.81 -18.92
CA ASP A 292 -11.61 6.21 -19.14
C ASP A 292 -12.83 6.35 -20.07
N GLU A 293 -12.91 5.54 -21.14
CA GLU A 293 -14.04 5.52 -22.06
C GLU A 293 -15.30 4.95 -21.40
N ASP A 294 -15.19 3.83 -20.70
CA ASP A 294 -16.29 3.20 -19.97
C ASP A 294 -16.86 4.15 -18.90
N PHE A 295 -16.01 4.94 -18.27
CA PHE A 295 -16.43 5.93 -17.29
C PHE A 295 -17.17 7.10 -17.93
N LYS A 296 -16.70 7.62 -19.06
CA LYS A 296 -17.39 8.67 -19.83
C LYS A 296 -18.77 8.21 -20.29
N LYS A 297 -18.88 6.99 -20.86
CA LYS A 297 -20.16 6.40 -21.26
C LYS A 297 -21.14 6.28 -20.08
N TYR A 298 -20.65 5.81 -18.93
CA TYR A 298 -21.47 5.72 -17.72
C TYR A 298 -21.99 7.08 -17.25
N LEU A 299 -21.15 8.12 -17.29
CA LEU A 299 -21.55 9.48 -16.91
C LEU A 299 -22.61 10.04 -17.84
N LEU A 300 -22.47 9.86 -19.16
CA LEU A 300 -23.48 10.24 -20.17
C LEU A 300 -24.82 9.57 -19.89
N GLN A 301 -24.83 8.25 -19.67
CA GLN A 301 -26.04 7.47 -19.39
C GLN A 301 -26.77 7.94 -18.12
N ASN A 302 -26.07 8.59 -17.19
CA ASN A 302 -26.64 9.16 -15.96
C ASN A 302 -26.83 10.67 -16.03
N GLY A 303 -26.85 11.26 -17.24
CA GLY A 303 -27.20 12.67 -17.46
C GLY A 303 -26.10 13.68 -17.08
N PHE A 304 -24.84 13.23 -16.97
CA PHE A 304 -23.73 14.13 -16.68
C PHE A 304 -23.16 14.71 -17.96
N ASP A 305 -23.04 16.05 -18.00
CA ASP A 305 -22.50 16.78 -19.15
C ASP A 305 -20.97 16.60 -19.26
N LEU A 306 -20.51 16.02 -20.38
CA LEU A 306 -19.09 15.81 -20.67
C LEU A 306 -18.34 17.09 -21.09
N SER A 307 -19.02 18.22 -21.37
CA SER A 307 -18.35 19.50 -21.62
C SER A 307 -17.49 19.95 -20.43
N ASN A 308 -17.69 19.35 -19.27
CA ASN A 308 -16.88 19.57 -18.05
C ASN A 308 -15.50 18.87 -18.07
N PHE A 309 -15.22 18.02 -19.07
CA PHE A 309 -13.89 17.42 -19.24
C PHE A 309 -12.92 18.33 -19.99
N GLY A 310 -11.65 18.16 -19.76
CA GLY A 310 -10.57 19.10 -20.10
C GLY A 310 -10.17 19.30 -21.56
N GLY A 311 -10.96 18.93 -22.58
CA GLY A 311 -10.66 19.18 -24.01
C GLY A 311 -11.89 19.48 -24.81
N GLU A 312 -11.81 20.47 -25.73
CA GLU A 312 -12.87 20.76 -26.70
C GLU A 312 -13.07 19.61 -27.71
N ASP A 313 -12.03 18.76 -27.89
CA ASP A 313 -12.04 17.61 -28.81
C ASP A 313 -12.55 16.31 -28.19
N ASN A 314 -13.07 16.32 -26.97
CA ASN A 314 -13.42 15.12 -26.18
C ASN A 314 -14.92 14.79 -26.17
N VAL A 315 -15.70 15.29 -27.12
CA VAL A 315 -17.01 14.70 -27.39
C VAL A 315 -16.71 13.38 -28.10
N PRO A 316 -17.00 12.18 -27.51
CA PRO A 316 -16.96 10.96 -28.32
C PRO A 316 -17.86 11.21 -29.51
N ALA A 317 -17.41 10.85 -30.71
CA ALA A 317 -18.34 10.70 -31.82
C ALA A 317 -19.40 9.71 -31.33
N CYS A 318 -20.53 10.24 -30.86
CA CYS A 318 -21.70 9.43 -30.63
C CYS A 318 -22.05 8.90 -32.02
N ASP A 319 -21.97 7.58 -32.21
CA ASP A 319 -22.68 6.96 -33.31
C ASP A 319 -24.08 7.56 -33.28
N GLU A 320 -24.52 8.17 -34.40
CA GLU A 320 -25.78 8.90 -34.54
C GLU A 320 -27.03 8.07 -34.20
N GLU A 321 -26.87 6.76 -33.94
CA GLU A 321 -27.92 5.83 -33.51
C GLU A 321 -28.35 5.90 -32.04
N MET A 322 -27.65 6.64 -31.16
CA MET A 322 -28.01 6.74 -29.72
C MET A 322 -28.45 8.13 -29.29
N ALA A 323 -28.78 9.01 -30.20
CA ALA A 323 -29.27 10.35 -29.91
C ALA A 323 -30.73 10.58 -30.33
N PRO A 324 -31.72 9.80 -29.86
CA PRO A 324 -33.07 10.24 -30.07
C PRO A 324 -33.94 10.14 -28.83
N ALA A 325 -33.79 10.91 -27.80
CA ALA A 325 -34.90 11.03 -26.84
C ALA A 325 -34.80 12.24 -25.91
N TYR A 326 -33.79 13.12 -26.02
CA TYR A 326 -33.63 14.14 -25.00
C TYR A 326 -33.61 15.60 -25.50
N ILE A 327 -33.86 15.84 -26.82
CA ILE A 327 -33.86 17.21 -27.35
C ILE A 327 -35.33 17.78 -27.48
N ASP A 328 -36.36 16.94 -27.45
CA ASP A 328 -37.76 17.37 -27.67
C ASP A 328 -38.54 17.85 -26.43
N GLY A 329 -37.91 17.86 -25.25
CA GLY A 329 -38.59 18.27 -24.01
C GLY A 329 -38.45 19.74 -23.60
N LYS A 330 -37.83 20.63 -24.44
CA LYS A 330 -37.60 22.02 -24.06
C LYS A 330 -38.34 23.08 -24.90
N GLU A 331 -39.10 22.70 -25.92
CA GLU A 331 -39.85 23.67 -26.73
C GLU A 331 -41.33 23.80 -26.38
N GLU A 332 -41.93 22.98 -25.50
CA GLU A 332 -43.34 23.11 -25.14
C GLU A 332 -43.63 23.89 -23.87
N LEU A 333 -42.72 24.70 -23.36
CA LEU A 333 -42.93 25.55 -22.17
C LEU A 333 -42.74 27.04 -22.46
N LYS A 334 -43.06 27.47 -23.71
CA LYS A 334 -43.27 28.88 -24.06
C LYS A 334 -44.35 28.99 -25.15
N ALA A 335 -45.58 28.80 -24.78
CA ALA A 335 -46.76 29.39 -25.43
C ALA A 335 -47.83 29.68 -24.35
#